data_d5e6a580621f359b7fc6175565cc0720
#
_entry.id   d5e6a580621f359b7fc6175565cc0720
#
_cell.length_a   1.000
_cell.length_b   1.000
_cell.length_c   1.000
_cell.angle_alpha   90.00
_cell.angle_beta   90.00
_cell.angle_gamma   90.00
#
_symmetry.space_group_name_H-M   'P 1'
#
loop_
_entity.id
_entity.type
_entity.pdbx_description
1 polymer ?
#
loop_
_entity_poly.entity_id
_entity_poly.type
_entity_poly.pdbx_seq_one_letter_code
_entity_poly.pdbx_strand_id
1 'polypeptide(L)'
;YARLGTLIQMNPPVRAARHRDGVWHGISQGIVDVLGSDHAPHTLAEKAKPYPASPSGMTGVQTLVPIMLDHVNAGRLTLQRFVDLSSHGPQRIFGMARKGRIAAGYDADFTVVDLKRRETITNAQAGSKAGWTPYDGREVTGWPVGTIVRGNRVMWEGEIVTPGQGRAVEFSEALAA
;
A
#
# COMPACT_ATOMS: atom_id res chain seq x y z
N TYR A 1 -3.25 20.59 1.44
CA TYR A 1 -2.26 21.48 0.79
C TYR A 1 -1.62 22.45 1.78
N ALA A 2 -2.35 22.97 2.79
CA ALA A 2 -1.84 23.98 3.72
C ALA A 2 -0.54 23.58 4.45
N ARG A 3 -0.34 22.29 4.76
CA ARG A 3 0.84 21.78 5.48
C ARG A 3 1.96 21.30 4.53
N LEU A 4 1.61 20.63 3.45
CA LEU A 4 2.54 19.91 2.59
C LEU A 4 2.70 20.52 1.19
N GLY A 5 1.89 21.51 0.83
CA GLY A 5 1.99 22.21 -0.44
C GLY A 5 2.01 21.28 -1.65
N THR A 6 3.00 21.46 -2.52
CA THR A 6 3.19 20.67 -3.74
C THR A 6 3.60 19.22 -3.48
N LEU A 7 4.07 18.86 -2.29
CA LEU A 7 4.40 17.46 -1.95
C LEU A 7 3.20 16.53 -2.13
N ILE A 8 1.98 17.02 -1.86
CA ILE A 8 0.74 16.23 -2.05
C ILE A 8 -0.02 16.59 -3.34
N GLN A 9 0.65 17.21 -4.30
CA GLN A 9 0.08 17.39 -5.63
C GLN A 9 -0.04 16.04 -6.32
N MET A 10 -1.27 15.64 -6.62
CA MET A 10 -1.65 14.36 -7.21
C MET A 10 -2.58 14.55 -8.39
N ASN A 11 -2.69 13.56 -9.24
CA ASN A 11 -3.72 13.44 -10.26
C ASN A 11 -4.30 12.02 -10.24
N PRO A 12 -5.55 11.84 -9.81
CA PRO A 12 -6.53 12.85 -9.34
C PRO A 12 -6.07 13.59 -8.09
N PRO A 13 -6.47 14.87 -7.90
CA PRO A 13 -5.99 15.67 -6.78
C PRO A 13 -6.61 15.23 -5.43
N VAL A 14 -5.89 15.46 -4.35
CA VAL A 14 -6.40 15.30 -2.99
C VAL A 14 -7.60 16.21 -2.78
N ARG A 15 -8.74 15.66 -2.38
CA ARG A 15 -10.03 16.33 -2.25
C ARG A 15 -10.36 16.73 -0.81
N ALA A 16 -11.45 17.47 -0.64
CA ALA A 16 -11.97 17.86 0.68
C ALA A 16 -12.37 16.65 1.54
N ALA A 17 -12.40 16.84 2.87
CA ALA A 17 -12.66 15.78 3.85
C ALA A 17 -13.95 14.97 3.55
N ARG A 18 -15.03 15.62 3.09
CA ARG A 18 -16.28 14.93 2.74
C ARG A 18 -16.11 13.81 1.69
N HIS A 19 -15.17 13.97 0.75
CA HIS A 19 -14.89 12.94 -0.26
C HIS A 19 -14.15 11.75 0.35
N ARG A 20 -13.23 12.00 1.28
CA ARG A 20 -12.57 10.96 2.07
C ARG A 20 -13.61 10.15 2.86
N ASP A 21 -14.55 10.83 3.49
CA ASP A 21 -15.60 10.17 4.29
C ASP A 21 -16.52 9.33 3.39
N GLY A 22 -16.82 9.81 2.17
CA GLY A 22 -17.53 9.03 1.14
C GLY A 22 -16.76 7.78 0.70
N VAL A 23 -15.44 7.87 0.53
CA VAL A 23 -14.59 6.70 0.20
C VAL A 23 -14.60 5.68 1.35
N TRP A 24 -14.49 6.12 2.61
CA TRP A 24 -14.59 5.23 3.77
C TRP A 24 -15.96 4.55 3.85
N HIS A 25 -17.03 5.27 3.56
CA HIS A 25 -18.36 4.68 3.44
C HIS A 25 -18.40 3.61 2.34
N GLY A 26 -17.86 3.89 1.15
CA GLY A 26 -17.76 2.92 0.06
C GLY A 26 -16.96 1.65 0.45
N ILE A 27 -15.88 1.80 1.23
CA ILE A 27 -15.12 0.67 1.77
C ILE A 27 -15.99 -0.18 2.71
N SER A 28 -16.74 0.45 3.61
CA SER A 28 -17.60 -0.24 4.58
C SER A 28 -18.79 -0.94 3.92
N GLN A 29 -19.30 -0.41 2.82
CA GLN A 29 -20.41 -0.99 2.06
C GLN A 29 -19.99 -2.03 1.02
N GLY A 30 -18.69 -2.32 0.90
CA GLY A 30 -18.21 -3.30 -0.09
C GLY A 30 -18.19 -2.81 -1.54
N ILE A 31 -18.36 -1.50 -1.77
CA ILE A 31 -18.33 -0.87 -3.11
C ILE A 31 -16.89 -0.79 -3.65
N VAL A 32 -15.91 -0.56 -2.76
CA VAL A 32 -14.48 -0.54 -3.13
C VAL A 32 -13.96 -1.97 -3.15
N ASP A 33 -13.33 -2.38 -4.21
CA ASP A 33 -12.85 -3.76 -4.42
C ASP A 33 -11.36 -3.93 -4.17
N VAL A 34 -10.55 -2.91 -4.43
CA VAL A 34 -9.08 -2.98 -4.30
C VAL A 34 -8.51 -1.70 -3.69
N LEU A 35 -7.35 -1.84 -3.03
CA LEU A 35 -6.52 -0.74 -2.60
C LEU A 35 -5.36 -0.56 -3.59
N GLY A 36 -5.15 0.66 -4.04
CA GLY A 36 -3.98 1.08 -4.79
C GLY A 36 -3.20 2.14 -4.04
N SER A 37 -1.86 2.09 -4.08
CA SER A 37 -1.00 3.09 -3.45
C SER A 37 -0.82 4.33 -4.29
N ASP A 38 -1.10 4.25 -5.58
CA ASP A 38 -0.78 5.28 -6.58
C ASP A 38 0.67 5.79 -6.41
N HIS A 39 1.61 4.85 -6.25
CA HIS A 39 3.02 5.14 -6.01
C HIS A 39 3.66 5.75 -7.27
N ALA A 40 3.71 7.07 -7.31
CA ALA A 40 4.33 7.86 -8.39
C ALA A 40 5.41 8.78 -7.80
N PRO A 41 6.61 8.24 -7.49
CA PRO A 41 7.63 8.96 -6.76
C PRO A 41 8.32 10.01 -7.64
N HIS A 42 8.50 11.20 -7.08
CA HIS A 42 9.31 12.28 -7.61
C HIS A 42 10.27 12.76 -6.52
N THR A 43 11.44 13.25 -6.90
CA THR A 43 12.43 13.77 -5.96
C THR A 43 11.91 15.03 -5.24
N LEU A 44 12.46 15.34 -4.07
CA LEU A 44 12.12 16.58 -3.36
C LEU A 44 12.43 17.83 -4.22
N ALA A 45 13.49 17.81 -5.00
CA ALA A 45 13.84 18.92 -5.91
C ALA A 45 12.76 19.13 -6.99
N GLU A 46 12.23 18.05 -7.56
CA GLU A 46 11.11 18.15 -8.51
C GLU A 46 9.84 18.66 -7.85
N LYS A 47 9.53 18.15 -6.66
CA LYS A 47 8.35 18.55 -5.88
C LYS A 47 8.41 19.98 -5.33
N ALA A 48 9.62 20.53 -5.17
CA ALA A 48 9.83 21.92 -4.71
C ALA A 48 9.46 22.98 -5.75
N LYS A 49 9.25 22.60 -7.01
CA LYS A 49 8.83 23.53 -8.06
C LYS A 49 7.44 24.13 -7.72
N PRO A 50 7.17 25.39 -8.06
CA PRO A 50 5.87 25.97 -7.83
C PRO A 50 4.78 25.30 -8.71
N TYR A 51 3.52 25.33 -8.26
CA TYR A 51 2.40 24.93 -9.08
C TYR A 51 2.28 25.86 -10.32
N PRO A 52 2.00 25.35 -11.53
CA PRO A 52 1.73 23.96 -11.90
C PRO A 52 2.98 23.15 -12.33
N ALA A 53 4.19 23.69 -12.22
CA ALA A 53 5.42 23.07 -12.70
C ALA A 53 5.89 21.89 -11.80
N SER A 54 5.41 21.78 -10.58
CA SER A 54 5.63 20.59 -9.74
C SER A 54 4.91 19.38 -10.34
N PRO A 55 5.57 18.22 -10.48
CA PRO A 55 4.92 17.03 -11.01
C PRO A 55 3.87 16.47 -10.03
N SER A 56 2.78 15.92 -10.58
CA SER A 56 1.80 15.16 -9.81
C SER A 56 2.33 13.79 -9.47
N GLY A 57 2.23 13.39 -8.21
CA GLY A 57 2.66 12.10 -7.72
C GLY A 57 3.37 12.18 -6.37
N MET A 58 3.28 11.11 -5.61
CA MET A 58 3.96 10.95 -4.32
C MET A 58 4.29 9.48 -4.04
N THR A 59 5.12 9.24 -3.07
CA THR A 59 5.43 7.89 -2.61
C THR A 59 4.24 7.32 -1.81
N GLY A 60 3.96 6.02 -1.94
CA GLY A 60 2.82 5.39 -1.25
C GLY A 60 2.96 3.90 -0.99
N VAL A 61 3.71 3.15 -1.84
CA VAL A 61 3.72 1.69 -1.79
C VAL A 61 4.18 1.13 -0.44
N GLN A 62 5.21 1.72 0.15
CA GLN A 62 5.79 1.23 1.42
C GLN A 62 4.90 1.55 2.62
N THR A 63 4.14 2.65 2.56
CA THR A 63 3.31 3.12 3.67
C THR A 63 1.89 2.62 3.64
N LEU A 64 1.45 1.96 2.56
CA LEU A 64 0.09 1.46 2.42
C LEU A 64 -0.29 0.50 3.54
N VAL A 65 0.53 -0.53 3.79
CA VAL A 65 0.24 -1.56 4.81
C VAL A 65 0.19 -0.97 6.21
N PRO A 66 1.21 -0.26 6.72
CA PRO A 66 1.17 0.28 8.08
C PRO A 66 0.03 1.29 8.29
N ILE A 67 -0.28 2.14 7.31
CA ILE A 67 -1.41 3.08 7.43
C ILE A 67 -2.75 2.34 7.50
N MET A 68 -2.94 1.30 6.70
CA MET A 68 -4.19 0.55 6.73
C MET A 68 -4.33 -0.31 7.99
N LEU A 69 -3.23 -0.85 8.52
CA LEU A 69 -3.24 -1.52 9.84
C LEU A 69 -3.57 -0.55 10.98
N ASP A 70 -3.09 0.68 10.93
CA ASP A 70 -3.47 1.73 11.86
C ASP A 70 -4.98 2.02 11.80
N HIS A 71 -5.56 2.04 10.61
CA HIS A 71 -7.00 2.16 10.45
C HIS A 71 -7.78 0.92 10.94
N VAL A 72 -7.23 -0.29 10.81
CA VAL A 72 -7.80 -1.51 11.41
C VAL A 72 -7.79 -1.38 12.94
N ASN A 73 -6.68 -0.98 13.54
CA ASN A 73 -6.58 -0.76 14.98
C ASN A 73 -7.52 0.34 15.49
N ALA A 74 -7.76 1.37 14.68
CA ALA A 74 -8.73 2.42 14.97
C ALA A 74 -10.20 2.00 14.73
N GLY A 75 -10.47 0.75 14.34
CA GLY A 75 -11.82 0.22 14.12
C GLY A 75 -12.53 0.76 12.87
N ARG A 76 -11.82 1.38 11.93
CA ARG A 76 -12.41 1.92 10.68
C ARG A 76 -12.71 0.87 9.64
N LEU A 77 -12.00 -0.26 9.66
CA LEU A 77 -12.27 -1.45 8.86
C LEU A 77 -11.79 -2.69 9.62
N THR A 78 -12.31 -3.86 9.25
CA THR A 78 -11.85 -5.13 9.82
C THR A 78 -10.56 -5.58 9.16
N LEU A 79 -9.76 -6.41 9.85
CA LEU A 79 -8.58 -7.02 9.25
C LEU A 79 -8.94 -7.88 8.03
N GLN A 80 -10.04 -8.62 8.09
CA GLN A 80 -10.54 -9.41 6.95
C GLN A 80 -10.82 -8.54 5.73
N ARG A 81 -11.45 -7.37 5.96
CA ARG A 81 -11.73 -6.43 4.85
C ARG A 81 -10.45 -5.85 4.28
N PHE A 82 -9.46 -5.53 5.11
CA PHE A 82 -8.16 -5.08 4.62
C PHE A 82 -7.46 -6.16 3.78
N VAL A 83 -7.44 -7.41 4.24
CA VAL A 83 -6.88 -8.55 3.49
C VAL A 83 -7.62 -8.76 2.16
N ASP A 84 -8.95 -8.68 2.15
CA ASP A 84 -9.73 -8.76 0.92
C ASP A 84 -9.32 -7.67 -0.08
N LEU A 85 -9.28 -6.42 0.33
CA LEU A 85 -8.93 -5.27 -0.50
C LEU A 85 -7.50 -5.28 -1.03
N SER A 86 -6.56 -5.92 -0.33
CA SER A 86 -5.13 -5.91 -0.67
C SER A 86 -4.62 -7.21 -1.30
N SER A 87 -5.38 -8.31 -1.20
CA SER A 87 -4.94 -9.65 -1.65
C SER A 87 -5.98 -10.34 -2.52
N HIS A 88 -7.13 -10.75 -1.93
CA HIS A 88 -8.13 -11.54 -2.64
C HIS A 88 -8.91 -10.71 -3.68
N GLY A 89 -9.27 -9.48 -3.36
CA GLY A 89 -9.95 -8.58 -4.29
C GLY A 89 -9.15 -8.32 -5.56
N PRO A 90 -7.88 -7.89 -5.48
CA PRO A 90 -7.00 -7.78 -6.64
C PRO A 90 -6.88 -9.08 -7.43
N GLN A 91 -6.69 -10.22 -6.76
CA GLN A 91 -6.59 -11.51 -7.41
C GLN A 91 -7.85 -11.82 -8.25
N ARG A 92 -9.03 -11.62 -7.67
CA ARG A 92 -10.32 -11.89 -8.31
C ARG A 92 -10.56 -10.98 -9.52
N ILE A 93 -10.28 -9.68 -9.37
CA ILE A 93 -10.57 -8.66 -10.39
C ILE A 93 -9.61 -8.76 -11.57
N PHE A 94 -8.32 -8.94 -11.29
CA PHE A 94 -7.30 -9.02 -12.32
C PHE A 94 -7.04 -10.45 -12.82
N GLY A 95 -7.74 -11.47 -12.30
CA GLY A 95 -7.57 -12.85 -12.71
C GLY A 95 -6.15 -13.40 -12.44
N MET A 96 -5.50 -12.98 -11.36
CA MET A 96 -4.14 -13.43 -11.04
C MET A 96 -4.13 -14.90 -10.60
N ALA A 97 -3.42 -15.73 -11.34
CA ALA A 97 -3.33 -17.16 -11.05
C ALA A 97 -2.51 -17.42 -9.78
N ARG A 98 -3.01 -18.29 -8.91
CA ARG A 98 -2.34 -18.79 -7.69
C ARG A 98 -1.91 -17.71 -6.70
N LYS A 99 -2.59 -16.54 -6.66
CA LYS A 99 -2.31 -15.42 -5.76
C LYS A 99 -3.50 -15.13 -4.85
N GLY A 100 -3.28 -14.35 -3.80
CA GLY A 100 -4.33 -13.75 -2.97
C GLY A 100 -5.02 -14.68 -1.98
N ARG A 101 -4.58 -15.95 -1.81
CA ARG A 101 -5.15 -16.92 -0.88
C ARG A 101 -4.08 -17.78 -0.24
N ILE A 102 -4.34 -18.19 1.01
CA ILE A 102 -3.57 -19.23 1.71
C ILE A 102 -4.30 -20.55 1.46
N ALA A 103 -3.89 -21.27 0.42
CA ALA A 103 -4.48 -22.55 0.03
C ALA A 103 -3.45 -23.42 -0.70
N ALA A 104 -3.67 -24.75 -0.67
CA ALA A 104 -2.83 -25.68 -1.41
C ALA A 104 -2.90 -25.37 -2.92
N GLY A 105 -1.74 -25.40 -3.59
CA GLY A 105 -1.61 -25.04 -5.01
C GLY A 105 -1.44 -23.53 -5.29
N TYR A 106 -1.53 -22.67 -4.27
CA TYR A 106 -1.23 -21.24 -4.37
C TYR A 106 0.24 -20.96 -4.06
N ASP A 107 0.74 -19.86 -4.60
CA ASP A 107 2.09 -19.39 -4.27
C ASP A 107 2.16 -19.02 -2.78
N ALA A 108 3.24 -19.42 -2.13
CA ALA A 108 3.48 -19.10 -0.72
C ALA A 108 4.00 -17.66 -0.56
N ASP A 109 3.13 -16.70 -0.83
CA ASP A 109 3.38 -15.27 -0.69
C ASP A 109 2.66 -14.76 0.55
N PHE A 110 3.42 -14.28 1.53
CA PHE A 110 2.85 -13.84 2.80
C PHE A 110 3.45 -12.51 3.24
N THR A 111 2.62 -11.67 3.83
CA THR A 111 3.05 -10.55 4.67
C THR A 111 2.79 -10.92 6.13
N VAL A 112 3.82 -10.94 6.95
CA VAL A 112 3.72 -11.14 8.40
C VAL A 112 3.62 -9.78 9.05
N VAL A 113 2.63 -9.59 9.91
CA VAL A 113 2.36 -8.31 10.57
C VAL A 113 2.29 -8.46 12.08
N ASP A 114 2.84 -7.50 12.81
CA ASP A 114 2.56 -7.32 14.23
C ASP A 114 1.48 -6.24 14.39
N LEU A 115 0.28 -6.65 14.79
CA LEU A 115 -0.87 -5.76 14.92
C LEU A 115 -0.76 -4.78 16.09
N LYS A 116 0.16 -5.00 17.04
CA LYS A 116 0.32 -4.17 18.25
C LYS A 116 1.54 -3.27 18.20
N ARG A 117 2.47 -3.53 17.31
CA ARG A 117 3.71 -2.77 17.16
C ARG A 117 3.37 -1.31 16.81
N ARG A 118 3.97 -0.39 17.55
CA ARG A 118 3.87 1.05 17.30
C ARG A 118 5.15 1.53 16.66
N GLU A 119 5.02 2.25 15.58
CA GLU A 119 6.15 2.82 14.84
C GLU A 119 5.83 4.22 14.36
N THR A 120 6.88 5.03 14.18
CA THR A 120 6.77 6.31 13.49
C THR A 120 7.28 6.15 12.08
N ILE A 121 6.45 6.45 11.09
CA ILE A 121 6.88 6.50 9.69
C ILE A 121 7.87 7.63 9.51
N THR A 122 9.03 7.36 8.91
CA THR A 122 10.06 8.38 8.68
C THR A 122 10.57 8.34 7.24
N ASN A 123 11.07 9.48 6.77
CA ASN A 123 11.74 9.57 5.47
C ASN A 123 12.97 8.64 5.40
N ALA A 124 13.66 8.41 6.51
CA ALA A 124 14.82 7.53 6.57
C ALA A 124 14.49 6.06 6.26
N GLN A 125 13.25 5.63 6.50
CA GLN A 125 12.78 4.27 6.18
C GLN A 125 12.35 4.11 4.72
N ALA A 126 12.30 5.21 3.94
CA ALA A 126 11.79 5.16 2.58
C ALA A 126 12.73 4.35 1.66
N GLY A 127 12.28 3.18 1.19
CA GLY A 127 13.00 2.35 0.21
C GLY A 127 12.96 2.93 -1.22
N SER A 128 12.16 3.96 -1.46
CA SER A 128 12.11 4.67 -2.73
C SER A 128 13.32 5.58 -2.90
N LYS A 129 13.88 5.65 -4.11
CA LYS A 129 14.94 6.61 -4.46
C LYS A 129 14.51 8.07 -4.28
N ALA A 130 13.24 8.37 -4.18
CA ALA A 130 12.73 9.71 -3.87
C ALA A 130 13.11 10.18 -2.46
N GLY A 131 13.34 9.24 -1.51
CA GLY A 131 13.87 9.51 -0.18
C GLY A 131 12.92 10.26 0.76
N TRP A 132 11.62 10.27 0.48
CA TRP A 132 10.62 10.96 1.31
C TRP A 132 9.26 10.26 1.26
N THR A 133 8.41 10.60 2.23
CA THR A 133 7.00 10.19 2.27
C THR A 133 6.11 11.33 2.78
N PRO A 134 4.87 11.49 2.28
CA PRO A 134 3.93 12.48 2.80
C PRO A 134 3.47 12.18 4.25
N TYR A 135 3.82 11.02 4.76
CA TYR A 135 3.46 10.52 6.10
C TYR A 135 4.59 10.62 7.11
N ASP A 136 5.69 11.33 6.78
CA ASP A 136 6.82 11.54 7.68
C ASP A 136 6.35 12.11 9.03
N GLY A 137 6.83 11.52 10.14
CA GLY A 137 6.46 11.84 11.49
C GLY A 137 5.10 11.28 11.96
N ARG A 138 4.40 10.49 11.14
CA ARG A 138 3.13 9.87 11.53
C ARG A 138 3.36 8.62 12.37
N GLU A 139 2.82 8.61 13.59
CA GLU A 139 2.71 7.40 14.40
C GLU A 139 1.61 6.49 13.87
N VAL A 140 1.86 5.19 13.85
CA VAL A 140 0.92 4.15 13.42
C VAL A 140 0.99 2.95 14.37
N THR A 141 -0.12 2.24 14.49
CA THR A 141 -0.22 0.98 15.22
C THR A 141 -0.54 -0.15 14.25
N GLY A 142 0.31 -1.17 14.23
CA GLY A 142 0.34 -2.26 13.26
C GLY A 142 1.45 -2.07 12.24
N TRP A 143 2.35 -3.07 12.15
CA TRP A 143 3.56 -2.97 11.33
C TRP A 143 3.88 -4.27 10.59
N PRO A 144 4.27 -4.22 9.30
CA PRO A 144 4.77 -5.39 8.61
C PRO A 144 6.17 -5.75 9.11
N VAL A 145 6.34 -6.97 9.60
CA VAL A 145 7.60 -7.46 10.17
C VAL A 145 8.27 -8.52 9.30
N GLY A 146 7.57 -9.06 8.31
CA GLY A 146 8.15 -10.04 7.40
C GLY A 146 7.43 -10.10 6.06
N THR A 147 8.18 -10.42 5.01
CA THR A 147 7.66 -10.70 3.68
C THR A 147 8.27 -12.00 3.17
N ILE A 148 7.39 -12.89 2.73
CA ILE A 148 7.74 -14.18 2.13
C ILE A 148 7.23 -14.16 0.69
N VAL A 149 8.08 -14.48 -0.27
CA VAL A 149 7.74 -14.57 -1.69
C VAL A 149 8.08 -15.97 -2.18
N ARG A 150 7.07 -16.70 -2.63
CA ARG A 150 7.19 -18.10 -3.11
C ARG A 150 7.94 -19.00 -2.11
N GLY A 151 7.61 -18.85 -0.82
CA GLY A 151 8.23 -19.60 0.26
C GLY A 151 9.59 -19.09 0.72
N ASN A 152 10.17 -18.09 0.05
CA ASN A 152 11.46 -17.50 0.43
C ASN A 152 11.23 -16.24 1.27
N ARG A 153 11.90 -16.17 2.41
CA ARG A 153 11.89 -14.97 3.25
C ARG A 153 12.74 -13.88 2.58
N VAL A 154 12.10 -12.82 2.10
CA VAL A 154 12.76 -11.73 1.35
C VAL A 154 12.99 -10.49 2.19
N MET A 155 12.15 -10.24 3.19
CA MET A 155 12.33 -9.18 4.18
C MET A 155 11.99 -9.71 5.57
N TRP A 156 12.74 -9.29 6.58
CA TRP A 156 12.48 -9.62 7.98
C TRP A 156 12.97 -8.50 8.90
N GLU A 157 12.11 -8.05 9.82
CA GLU A 157 12.37 -6.94 10.74
C GLU A 157 12.99 -5.70 10.08
N GLY A 158 12.50 -5.36 8.88
CA GLY A 158 12.95 -4.21 8.11
C GLY A 158 14.15 -4.44 7.20
N GLU A 159 14.85 -5.58 7.34
CA GLU A 159 16.03 -5.91 6.55
C GLU A 159 15.68 -6.77 5.33
N ILE A 160 16.24 -6.44 4.17
CA ILE A 160 16.14 -7.28 2.97
C ILE A 160 17.12 -8.44 3.12
N VAL A 161 16.59 -9.66 3.36
CA VAL A 161 17.40 -10.87 3.63
C VAL A 161 17.69 -11.68 2.37
N THR A 162 16.79 -11.69 1.39
CA THR A 162 16.97 -12.42 0.13
C THR A 162 16.35 -11.62 -1.02
N PRO A 163 17.13 -10.85 -1.78
CA PRO A 163 16.61 -10.08 -2.91
C PRO A 163 16.31 -10.96 -4.14
N GLY A 164 15.53 -10.43 -5.07
CA GLY A 164 15.40 -10.98 -6.43
C GLY A 164 14.56 -12.26 -6.57
N GLN A 165 13.64 -12.57 -5.64
CA GLN A 165 12.79 -13.77 -5.70
C GLN A 165 11.50 -13.59 -6.51
N GLY A 166 11.24 -12.41 -7.05
CA GLY A 166 10.05 -12.12 -7.84
C GLY A 166 10.04 -12.83 -9.19
N ARG A 167 8.85 -13.20 -9.65
CA ARG A 167 8.59 -13.67 -11.01
C ARG A 167 7.37 -12.94 -11.56
N ALA A 168 7.24 -12.89 -12.87
CA ALA A 168 6.04 -12.37 -13.51
C ALA A 168 4.79 -13.10 -13.00
N VAL A 169 3.73 -12.32 -12.75
CA VAL A 169 2.43 -12.88 -12.36
C VAL A 169 1.80 -13.51 -13.59
N GLU A 170 1.26 -14.72 -13.43
CA GLU A 170 0.44 -15.36 -14.45
C GLU A 170 -1.02 -14.94 -14.21
N PHE A 171 -1.74 -14.74 -15.29
CA PHE A 171 -3.16 -14.45 -15.25
C PHE A 171 -3.95 -15.67 -15.72
N SER A 172 -5.07 -15.94 -15.06
CA SER A 172 -6.01 -16.94 -15.56
C SER A 172 -6.57 -16.41 -16.87
N GLU A 173 -6.49 -17.20 -17.94
CA GLU A 173 -7.24 -16.91 -19.15
C GLU A 173 -8.71 -16.81 -18.75
N ALA A 174 -9.39 -15.76 -19.20
CA ALA A 174 -10.84 -15.76 -19.16
C ALA A 174 -11.25 -17.03 -19.88
N LEU A 175 -11.89 -17.96 -19.17
CA LEU A 175 -12.47 -19.13 -19.84
C LEU A 175 -13.34 -18.54 -20.94
N ALA A 176 -12.93 -18.80 -22.18
CA ALA A 176 -13.71 -18.43 -23.34
C ALA A 176 -15.11 -19.01 -23.13
N ALA A 177 -16.08 -18.12 -22.97
CA ALA A 177 -17.48 -18.47 -22.81
C ALA A 177 -18.02 -19.12 -24.10
#